data_a8e7ba8d35efa526d54555efa54061a9
#
_entry.id   a8e7ba8d35efa526d54555efa54061a9
#
_cell.length_a   1.000
_cell.length_b   1.000
_cell.length_c   1.000
_cell.angle_alpha   90.00
_cell.angle_beta   90.00
_cell.angle_gamma   90.00
#
_symmetry.space_group_name_H-M   'P 1'
#
loop_
_entity.id
_entity.type
_entity.pdbx_description
1 polymer ?
#
loop_
_entity_poly.entity_id
_entity_poly.type
_entity_poly.pdbx_seq_one_letter_code
_entity_poly.pdbx_strand_id
1 'polypeptide(L)'
;LSCNLHQEIKVDDRTPFFMAELRKRLFICAYSNDKFDAAFDGRPPRLTRHYCRLQLPFDLTDIQTMSHGQELEAAVNELDEDGWNQRDTVGRSTFARLSASSALITEEILELSLGNLSLDEVTQRAQEIETRTNEYWEDLPDFLRINVSDPWTAQRSPLELLFLAIIRLNHLDHHFMLQRTLSRKVNIGTNKPNTDLLSVSNDLFQFVVMMVDNKDHFRDFQVDFAQILVKHGIPTAATLAVELLHQERYPTSSSAIAYPLHRSDTIQSLSVFVSCLGAVRPDASGHRSCDRGRKFIKKILDMILGSGPAVAFSPQNSDNSNDPMFGAPLLQSAGDVDYVQWLEGMEWDQDSWINFN
;
A
#
# COMPACT_ATOMS: atom_id res chain seq x y z
N LEU A 1 21.87 13.34 2.05
CA LEU A 1 22.67 13.94 0.94
C LEU A 1 24.12 14.21 1.35
N SER A 2 24.42 14.50 2.63
CA SER A 2 25.79 14.78 3.12
C SER A 2 26.80 13.65 2.83
N CYS A 3 26.34 12.40 2.69
CA CYS A 3 27.19 11.25 2.38
C CYS A 3 27.33 10.98 0.87
N ASN A 4 26.82 11.84 0.00
CA ASN A 4 26.83 11.74 -1.46
C ASN A 4 26.27 10.43 -2.03
N LEU A 5 25.39 9.73 -1.28
CA LEU A 5 24.79 8.46 -1.70
C LEU A 5 23.85 8.59 -2.91
N HIS A 6 23.40 9.82 -3.21
CA HIS A 6 22.56 10.14 -4.37
C HIS A 6 23.34 10.18 -5.69
N GLN A 7 24.68 10.18 -5.63
CA GLN A 7 25.56 10.19 -6.79
C GLN A 7 25.97 8.76 -7.18
N GLU A 8 26.71 8.64 -8.26
CA GLU A 8 27.27 7.35 -8.70
C GLU A 8 28.23 6.78 -7.65
N ILE A 9 27.93 5.57 -7.18
CA ILE A 9 28.76 4.81 -6.26
C ILE A 9 29.70 3.94 -7.09
N LYS A 10 31.02 4.19 -6.99
CA LYS A 10 32.06 3.45 -7.70
C LYS A 10 32.86 2.59 -6.74
N VAL A 11 33.26 1.42 -7.21
CA VAL A 11 34.24 0.59 -6.51
C VAL A 11 35.63 1.12 -6.82
N ASP A 12 36.37 1.50 -5.79
CA ASP A 12 37.74 1.99 -5.85
C ASP A 12 38.53 1.58 -4.59
N ASP A 13 39.78 2.00 -4.45
CA ASP A 13 40.65 1.70 -3.30
C ASP A 13 40.06 2.18 -1.96
N ARG A 14 39.17 3.20 -1.97
CA ARG A 14 38.52 3.76 -0.77
C ARG A 14 37.12 3.18 -0.53
N THR A 15 36.53 2.57 -1.54
CA THR A 15 35.18 2.02 -1.51
C THR A 15 35.24 0.59 -2.07
N PRO A 16 35.62 -0.41 -1.26
CA PRO A 16 35.62 -1.79 -1.67
C PRO A 16 34.21 -2.25 -2.04
N PHE A 17 34.09 -3.35 -2.79
CA PHE A 17 32.84 -3.87 -3.34
C PHE A 17 31.72 -3.94 -2.30
N PHE A 18 31.97 -4.57 -1.14
CA PHE A 18 30.95 -4.70 -0.09
C PHE A 18 30.40 -3.33 0.40
N MET A 19 31.29 -2.34 0.47
CA MET A 19 30.92 -0.99 0.90
C MET A 19 30.06 -0.30 -0.17
N ALA A 20 30.38 -0.50 -1.45
CA ALA A 20 29.57 0.02 -2.55
C ALA A 20 28.17 -0.61 -2.52
N GLU A 21 28.06 -1.92 -2.35
CA GLU A 21 26.77 -2.61 -2.25
C GLU A 21 25.95 -2.17 -1.02
N LEU A 22 26.57 -1.99 0.14
CA LEU A 22 25.90 -1.47 1.33
C LEU A 22 25.41 -0.03 1.13
N ARG A 23 26.19 0.82 0.47
CA ARG A 23 25.79 2.21 0.14
C ARG A 23 24.60 2.24 -0.81
N LYS A 24 24.56 1.38 -1.82
CA LYS A 24 23.41 1.23 -2.73
C LYS A 24 22.14 0.84 -1.94
N ARG A 25 22.23 -0.20 -1.11
CA ARG A 25 21.10 -0.67 -0.27
C ARG A 25 20.62 0.42 0.68
N LEU A 26 21.53 1.12 1.34
CA LEU A 26 21.18 2.21 2.26
C LEU A 26 20.47 3.36 1.55
N PHE A 27 20.96 3.73 0.35
CA PHE A 27 20.33 4.78 -0.43
C PHE A 27 18.93 4.38 -0.90
N ILE A 28 18.76 3.15 -1.38
CA ILE A 28 17.46 2.60 -1.78
C ILE A 28 16.48 2.62 -0.60
N CYS A 29 16.92 2.19 0.58
CA CYS A 29 16.09 2.22 1.78
C CYS A 29 15.60 3.64 2.09
N ALA A 30 16.50 4.64 2.08
CA ALA A 30 16.14 6.03 2.30
C ALA A 30 15.21 6.58 1.21
N TYR A 31 15.47 6.22 -0.05
CA TYR A 31 14.68 6.65 -1.20
C TYR A 31 13.27 6.05 -1.16
N SER A 32 13.16 4.76 -0.91
CA SER A 32 11.87 4.05 -0.84
C SER A 32 11.02 4.56 0.33
N ASN A 33 11.61 4.72 1.51
CA ASN A 33 10.89 5.26 2.66
C ASN A 33 10.37 6.68 2.40
N ASP A 34 11.16 7.54 1.75
CA ASP A 34 10.71 8.89 1.38
C ASP A 34 9.49 8.87 0.45
N LYS A 35 9.42 7.91 -0.50
CA LYS A 35 8.25 7.76 -1.37
C LYS A 35 7.03 7.24 -0.64
N PHE A 36 7.23 6.24 0.23
CA PHE A 36 6.16 5.70 1.07
C PHE A 36 5.55 6.76 1.98
N ASP A 37 6.39 7.54 2.67
CA ASP A 37 5.93 8.61 3.55
C ASP A 37 5.24 9.72 2.74
N ALA A 38 5.79 10.08 1.58
CA ALA A 38 5.21 11.10 0.71
C ALA A 38 3.83 10.68 0.19
N ALA A 39 3.66 9.40 -0.20
CA ALA A 39 2.39 8.86 -0.67
C ALA A 39 1.34 8.80 0.46
N PHE A 40 1.78 8.42 1.65
CA PHE A 40 0.93 8.34 2.83
C PHE A 40 0.48 9.71 3.32
N ASP A 41 1.40 10.68 3.38
CA ASP A 41 1.13 12.05 3.85
C ASP A 41 0.49 12.94 2.77
N GLY A 42 0.37 12.47 1.51
CA GLY A 42 -0.12 13.28 0.40
C GLY A 42 0.76 14.49 0.07
N ARG A 43 2.08 14.40 0.31
CA ARG A 43 3.07 15.48 0.11
C ARG A 43 4.09 15.15 -0.97
N PRO A 44 4.78 16.16 -1.52
CA PRO A 44 5.89 15.90 -2.42
C PRO A 44 7.03 15.14 -1.73
N PRO A 45 7.69 14.20 -2.43
CA PRO A 45 8.87 13.52 -1.91
C PRO A 45 10.05 14.49 -1.76
N ARG A 46 10.95 14.21 -0.81
CA ARG A 46 12.17 14.99 -0.56
C ARG A 46 13.32 14.58 -1.48
N LEU A 47 13.38 13.31 -1.83
CA LEU A 47 14.32 12.75 -2.80
C LEU A 47 13.58 12.57 -4.13
N THR A 48 14.22 12.88 -5.25
CA THR A 48 13.61 12.71 -6.56
C THR A 48 14.61 12.10 -7.55
N ARG A 49 14.13 11.25 -8.44
CA ARG A 49 14.92 10.62 -9.51
C ARG A 49 15.64 11.64 -10.40
N HIS A 50 15.12 12.86 -10.49
CA HIS A 50 15.74 13.92 -11.29
C HIS A 50 17.11 14.38 -10.76
N TYR A 51 17.38 14.18 -9.45
CA TYR A 51 18.61 14.58 -8.79
C TYR A 51 19.37 13.39 -8.17
N CYS A 52 18.81 12.18 -8.26
CA CYS A 52 19.36 10.99 -7.62
C CYS A 52 19.64 9.91 -8.66
N ARG A 53 20.86 9.37 -8.64
CA ARG A 53 21.21 8.22 -9.45
C ARG A 53 20.96 6.95 -8.65
N LEU A 54 19.82 6.32 -8.88
CA LEU A 54 19.50 5.04 -8.26
C LEU A 54 20.32 3.92 -8.91
N GLN A 55 21.05 3.16 -8.10
CA GLN A 55 21.86 2.03 -8.55
C GLN A 55 21.40 0.78 -7.82
N LEU A 56 21.01 -0.25 -8.58
CA LEU A 56 20.59 -1.52 -7.99
C LEU A 56 21.79 -2.26 -7.41
N PRO A 57 21.68 -2.84 -6.21
CA PRO A 57 22.67 -3.76 -5.69
C PRO A 57 22.62 -5.07 -6.46
N PHE A 58 23.68 -5.84 -6.48
CA PHE A 58 23.62 -7.22 -6.93
C PHE A 58 22.78 -8.06 -5.96
N ASP A 59 22.03 -9.04 -6.49
CA ASP A 59 21.23 -9.95 -5.67
C ASP A 59 22.08 -11.05 -5.04
N LEU A 60 23.00 -10.62 -4.19
CA LEU A 60 23.94 -11.45 -3.45
C LEU A 60 23.52 -11.54 -1.98
N THR A 61 23.82 -12.66 -1.34
CA THR A 61 23.72 -12.80 0.12
C THR A 61 24.74 -11.89 0.82
N ASP A 62 24.52 -11.61 2.11
CA ASP A 62 25.48 -10.82 2.88
C ASP A 62 26.87 -11.48 2.93
N ILE A 63 26.94 -12.82 2.97
CA ILE A 63 28.21 -13.58 2.94
C ILE A 63 28.93 -13.40 1.60
N GLN A 64 28.21 -13.58 0.48
CA GLN A 64 28.75 -13.37 -0.86
C GLN A 64 29.22 -11.93 -1.08
N THR A 65 28.44 -10.95 -0.58
CA THR A 65 28.81 -9.53 -0.67
C THR A 65 30.10 -9.21 0.08
N MET A 66 30.38 -9.93 1.17
CA MET A 66 31.59 -9.76 1.99
C MET A 66 32.79 -10.61 1.52
N SER A 67 32.60 -11.50 0.55
CA SER A 67 33.68 -12.31 -0.02
C SER A 67 34.63 -11.48 -0.88
N HIS A 68 35.79 -12.04 -1.22
CA HIS A 68 36.85 -11.35 -1.94
C HIS A 68 37.47 -12.25 -3.04
N GLY A 69 38.13 -11.63 -4.02
CA GLY A 69 38.86 -12.34 -5.07
C GLY A 69 37.98 -13.33 -5.83
N GLN A 70 38.50 -14.55 -6.03
CA GLN A 70 37.81 -15.57 -6.83
C GLN A 70 36.43 -15.99 -6.30
N GLU A 71 36.21 -15.93 -4.99
CA GLU A 71 34.89 -16.26 -4.39
C GLU A 71 33.84 -15.21 -4.76
N LEU A 72 34.21 -13.94 -4.72
CA LEU A 72 33.34 -12.86 -5.14
C LEU A 72 33.05 -12.92 -6.65
N GLU A 73 34.09 -13.13 -7.46
CA GLU A 73 33.94 -13.26 -8.92
C GLU A 73 32.99 -14.42 -9.27
N ALA A 74 33.16 -15.57 -8.61
CA ALA A 74 32.29 -16.72 -8.79
C ALA A 74 30.83 -16.38 -8.42
N ALA A 75 30.61 -15.71 -7.28
CA ALA A 75 29.28 -15.33 -6.83
C ALA A 75 28.60 -14.32 -7.79
N VAL A 76 29.34 -13.38 -8.34
CA VAL A 76 28.81 -12.42 -9.33
C VAL A 76 28.50 -13.11 -10.66
N ASN A 77 29.33 -14.06 -11.09
CA ASN A 77 29.12 -14.83 -12.33
C ASN A 77 27.93 -15.81 -12.24
N GLU A 78 27.44 -16.13 -11.05
CA GLU A 78 26.22 -16.92 -10.83
C GLU A 78 24.93 -16.11 -10.96
N LEU A 79 25.00 -14.79 -11.10
CA LEU A 79 23.83 -13.94 -11.34
C LEU A 79 23.43 -13.99 -12.82
N ASP A 80 22.17 -13.69 -13.09
CA ASP A 80 21.72 -13.47 -14.48
C ASP A 80 22.21 -12.13 -15.05
N GLU A 81 21.83 -11.84 -16.30
CA GLU A 81 22.22 -10.60 -17.00
C GLU A 81 21.71 -9.33 -16.29
N ASP A 82 20.58 -9.43 -15.61
CA ASP A 82 19.97 -8.34 -14.84
C ASP A 82 20.47 -8.25 -13.40
N GLY A 83 21.32 -9.18 -12.97
CA GLY A 83 21.93 -9.26 -11.65
C GLY A 83 21.03 -9.88 -10.57
N TRP A 84 20.07 -10.72 -10.95
CA TRP A 84 19.28 -11.55 -10.04
C TRP A 84 19.98 -12.87 -9.71
N ASN A 85 19.73 -13.40 -8.51
CA ASN A 85 20.20 -14.74 -8.17
C ASN A 85 19.39 -15.81 -8.91
N GLN A 86 20.06 -16.92 -9.28
CA GLN A 86 19.44 -18.06 -9.95
C GLN A 86 19.10 -19.23 -8.98
N ARG A 87 19.06 -18.94 -7.67
CA ARG A 87 18.82 -19.94 -6.61
C ARG A 87 17.43 -19.88 -6.03
N ASP A 88 16.54 -19.05 -6.59
CA ASP A 88 15.17 -18.82 -6.11
C ASP A 88 15.09 -18.37 -4.63
N THR A 89 16.15 -17.75 -4.12
CA THR A 89 16.22 -17.27 -2.74
C THR A 89 15.80 -15.81 -2.65
N VAL A 90 15.03 -15.47 -1.63
CA VAL A 90 14.56 -14.11 -1.38
C VAL A 90 15.33 -13.52 -0.18
N GLY A 91 16.25 -12.61 -0.46
CA GLY A 91 17.11 -12.01 0.54
C GLY A 91 16.94 -10.50 0.67
N ARG A 92 17.81 -9.88 1.49
CA ARG A 92 17.79 -8.42 1.69
C ARG A 92 18.15 -7.65 0.43
N SER A 93 19.06 -8.19 -0.42
CA SER A 93 19.41 -7.57 -1.68
C SER A 93 18.28 -7.66 -2.68
N THR A 94 17.63 -8.82 -2.76
CA THR A 94 16.41 -9.05 -3.55
C THR A 94 15.35 -8.01 -3.18
N PHE A 95 15.05 -7.87 -1.89
CA PHE A 95 14.08 -6.91 -1.40
C PHE A 95 14.47 -5.46 -1.69
N ALA A 96 15.75 -5.09 -1.57
CA ALA A 96 16.23 -3.75 -1.89
C ALA A 96 16.04 -3.43 -3.39
N ARG A 97 16.35 -4.36 -4.29
CA ARG A 97 16.14 -4.19 -5.74
C ARG A 97 14.66 -3.93 -6.06
N LEU A 98 13.77 -4.76 -5.51
CA LEU A 98 12.32 -4.64 -5.70
C LEU A 98 11.77 -3.34 -5.11
N SER A 99 12.27 -2.94 -3.94
CA SER A 99 11.89 -1.66 -3.31
C SER A 99 12.31 -0.46 -4.15
N ALA A 100 13.45 -0.53 -4.84
CA ALA A 100 13.90 0.55 -5.73
C ALA A 100 12.93 0.75 -6.90
N SER A 101 12.56 -0.34 -7.59
CA SER A 101 11.63 -0.29 -8.73
C SER A 101 10.23 0.16 -8.29
N SER A 102 9.73 -0.38 -7.17
CA SER A 102 8.46 0.05 -6.58
C SER A 102 8.46 1.54 -6.23
N ALA A 103 9.55 2.05 -5.64
CA ALA A 103 9.67 3.47 -5.29
C ALA A 103 9.67 4.40 -6.51
N LEU A 104 10.24 3.98 -7.64
CA LEU A 104 10.18 4.74 -8.89
C LEU A 104 8.75 4.85 -9.42
N ILE A 105 7.99 3.76 -9.44
CA ILE A 105 6.57 3.76 -9.84
C ILE A 105 5.76 4.65 -8.89
N THR A 106 5.97 4.51 -7.58
CA THR A 106 5.30 5.37 -6.58
C THR A 106 5.59 6.85 -6.82
N GLU A 107 6.84 7.22 -7.17
CA GLU A 107 7.19 8.61 -7.49
C GLU A 107 6.43 9.12 -8.71
N GLU A 108 6.30 8.33 -9.77
CA GLU A 108 5.53 8.69 -10.96
C GLU A 108 4.04 8.92 -10.65
N ILE A 109 3.45 8.06 -9.81
CA ILE A 109 2.07 8.24 -9.35
C ILE A 109 1.93 9.52 -8.50
N LEU A 110 2.92 9.83 -7.65
CA LEU A 110 2.95 11.08 -6.89
C LEU A 110 3.08 12.31 -7.79
N GLU A 111 3.95 12.28 -8.82
CA GLU A 111 4.06 13.33 -9.81
C GLU A 111 2.73 13.54 -10.55
N LEU A 112 2.03 12.46 -10.90
CA LEU A 112 0.70 12.52 -11.50
C LEU A 112 -0.33 13.12 -10.54
N SER A 113 -0.33 12.69 -9.27
CA SER A 113 -1.30 13.10 -8.27
C SER A 113 -1.14 14.57 -7.86
N LEU A 114 0.08 15.03 -7.63
CA LEU A 114 0.40 16.36 -7.10
C LEU A 114 0.65 17.41 -8.20
N GLY A 115 0.94 16.98 -9.42
CA GLY A 115 1.27 17.87 -10.54
C GLY A 115 0.05 18.62 -11.08
N ASN A 116 0.29 19.83 -11.62
CA ASN A 116 -0.71 20.62 -12.33
C ASN A 116 -0.73 20.21 -13.79
N LEU A 117 -1.39 19.10 -14.11
CA LEU A 117 -1.52 18.54 -15.45
C LEU A 117 -2.94 18.76 -16.00
N SER A 118 -3.07 18.87 -17.31
CA SER A 118 -4.36 18.83 -17.98
C SER A 118 -4.99 17.43 -17.90
N LEU A 119 -6.30 17.32 -18.10
CA LEU A 119 -6.99 16.03 -18.04
C LEU A 119 -6.46 15.03 -19.07
N ASP A 120 -6.11 15.51 -20.28
CA ASP A 120 -5.54 14.65 -21.33
C ASP A 120 -4.15 14.13 -20.92
N GLU A 121 -3.29 15.00 -20.35
CA GLU A 121 -1.99 14.59 -19.85
C GLU A 121 -2.10 13.62 -18.66
N VAL A 122 -3.07 13.83 -17.75
CA VAL A 122 -3.33 12.91 -16.64
C VAL A 122 -3.71 11.54 -17.18
N THR A 123 -4.63 11.47 -18.15
CA THR A 123 -5.11 10.21 -18.72
C THR A 123 -3.99 9.47 -19.46
N GLN A 124 -3.22 10.18 -20.29
CA GLN A 124 -2.10 9.59 -21.01
C GLN A 124 -1.03 9.05 -20.07
N ARG A 125 -0.57 9.86 -19.10
CA ARG A 125 0.47 9.43 -18.16
C ARG A 125 0.00 8.28 -17.26
N ALA A 126 -1.27 8.28 -16.89
CA ALA A 126 -1.84 7.17 -16.11
C ALA A 126 -1.75 5.85 -16.88
N GLN A 127 -2.07 5.83 -18.18
CA GLN A 127 -1.93 4.65 -19.02
C GLN A 127 -0.48 4.19 -19.15
N GLU A 128 0.46 5.13 -19.29
CA GLU A 128 1.90 4.84 -19.35
C GLU A 128 2.40 4.22 -18.03
N ILE A 129 1.95 4.74 -16.88
CA ILE A 129 2.29 4.20 -15.55
C ILE A 129 1.69 2.81 -15.36
N GLU A 130 0.43 2.62 -15.73
CA GLU A 130 -0.27 1.32 -15.63
C GLU A 130 0.44 0.25 -16.46
N THR A 131 0.76 0.55 -17.71
CA THR A 131 1.51 -0.34 -18.59
C THR A 131 2.84 -0.74 -17.96
N ARG A 132 3.62 0.24 -17.49
CA ARG A 132 4.92 -0.01 -16.83
C ARG A 132 4.80 -0.81 -15.54
N THR A 133 3.75 -0.58 -14.76
CA THR A 133 3.48 -1.35 -13.53
C THR A 133 3.21 -2.82 -13.84
N ASN A 134 2.46 -3.09 -14.91
CA ASN A 134 2.17 -4.44 -15.36
C ASN A 134 3.42 -5.12 -15.96
N GLU A 135 4.12 -4.45 -16.86
CA GLU A 135 5.39 -4.94 -17.45
C GLU A 135 6.40 -5.28 -16.34
N TYR A 136 6.59 -4.37 -15.38
CA TYR A 136 7.48 -4.62 -14.24
C TYR A 136 7.10 -5.89 -13.46
N TRP A 137 5.80 -6.14 -13.25
CA TRP A 137 5.35 -7.34 -12.55
C TRP A 137 5.55 -8.62 -13.37
N GLU A 138 5.31 -8.54 -14.68
CA GLU A 138 5.44 -9.68 -15.59
C GLU A 138 6.90 -10.06 -15.83
N ASP A 139 7.80 -9.08 -15.83
CA ASP A 139 9.26 -9.27 -16.01
C ASP A 139 9.96 -9.79 -14.74
N LEU A 140 9.28 -9.80 -13.58
CA LEU A 140 9.86 -10.35 -12.36
C LEU A 140 10.09 -11.87 -12.50
N PRO A 141 11.24 -12.37 -12.02
CA PRO A 141 11.47 -13.82 -11.90
C PRO A 141 10.30 -14.53 -11.19
N ASP A 142 9.94 -15.72 -11.64
CA ASP A 142 8.79 -16.47 -11.14
C ASP A 142 8.83 -16.71 -9.63
N PHE A 143 10.02 -16.91 -9.06
CA PHE A 143 10.20 -17.14 -7.63
C PHE A 143 9.85 -15.91 -6.75
N LEU A 144 9.77 -14.73 -7.35
CA LEU A 144 9.40 -13.47 -6.70
C LEU A 144 7.91 -13.16 -6.81
N ARG A 145 7.20 -13.85 -7.71
CA ARG A 145 5.75 -13.68 -7.86
C ARG A 145 5.02 -14.66 -6.97
N ILE A 146 4.45 -14.16 -5.87
CA ILE A 146 3.68 -14.99 -4.97
C ILE A 146 2.42 -15.50 -5.69
N ASN A 147 2.27 -16.82 -5.76
CA ASN A 147 1.07 -17.42 -6.36
C ASN A 147 -0.10 -17.28 -5.39
N VAL A 148 -1.18 -16.65 -5.87
CA VAL A 148 -2.35 -16.31 -5.05
C VAL A 148 -3.11 -17.54 -4.54
N SER A 149 -3.00 -18.69 -5.22
CA SER A 149 -3.78 -19.88 -4.87
C SER A 149 -3.37 -20.55 -3.55
N ASP A 150 -2.10 -20.52 -3.18
CA ASP A 150 -1.63 -20.95 -1.85
C ASP A 150 -0.19 -20.48 -1.55
N PRO A 151 -0.01 -19.22 -1.22
CA PRO A 151 1.33 -18.66 -0.99
C PRO A 151 2.00 -19.19 0.29
N TRP A 152 1.20 -19.79 1.20
CA TRP A 152 1.62 -20.15 2.56
C TRP A 152 2.07 -21.60 2.71
N THR A 153 1.83 -22.45 1.71
CA THR A 153 2.23 -23.87 1.73
C THR A 153 3.68 -24.10 1.29
N ALA A 154 4.32 -23.13 0.65
CA ALA A 154 5.72 -23.26 0.30
C ALA A 154 6.59 -23.30 1.58
N GLN A 155 7.60 -24.16 1.61
CA GLN A 155 8.59 -24.25 2.71
C GLN A 155 9.52 -23.01 2.70
N ARG A 156 8.95 -21.82 2.87
CA ARG A 156 9.68 -20.55 2.91
C ARG A 156 9.78 -20.05 4.35
N SER A 157 10.86 -19.35 4.65
CA SER A 157 10.99 -18.70 5.94
C SER A 157 9.94 -17.59 6.14
N PRO A 158 9.55 -17.25 7.38
CA PRO A 158 8.62 -16.15 7.64
C PRO A 158 9.08 -14.81 7.06
N LEU A 159 10.40 -14.56 7.00
CA LEU A 159 10.97 -13.36 6.40
C LEU A 159 10.81 -13.32 4.87
N GLU A 160 11.04 -14.44 4.19
CA GLU A 160 10.80 -14.55 2.74
C GLU A 160 9.33 -14.35 2.41
N LEU A 161 8.43 -14.96 3.19
CA LEU A 161 6.98 -14.78 3.02
C LEU A 161 6.58 -13.31 3.21
N LEU A 162 7.13 -12.62 4.21
CA LEU A 162 6.88 -11.21 4.44
C LEU A 162 7.36 -10.36 3.24
N PHE A 163 8.57 -10.60 2.74
CA PHE A 163 9.10 -9.86 1.61
C PHE A 163 8.25 -10.06 0.36
N LEU A 164 7.89 -11.29 0.05
CA LEU A 164 7.03 -11.60 -1.09
C LEU A 164 5.64 -10.97 -0.95
N ALA A 165 5.07 -11.01 0.27
CA ALA A 165 3.79 -10.36 0.54
C ALA A 165 3.87 -8.86 0.34
N ILE A 166 4.93 -8.18 0.82
CA ILE A 166 5.13 -6.74 0.61
C ILE A 166 5.29 -6.41 -0.87
N ILE A 167 6.02 -7.23 -1.63
CA ILE A 167 6.17 -7.03 -3.08
C ILE A 167 4.81 -7.09 -3.79
N ARG A 168 3.98 -8.08 -3.45
CA ARG A 168 2.64 -8.19 -4.02
C ARG A 168 1.74 -7.04 -3.59
N LEU A 169 1.78 -6.66 -2.31
CA LEU A 169 1.04 -5.51 -1.79
C LEU A 169 1.41 -4.23 -2.54
N ASN A 170 2.70 -3.96 -2.73
CA ASN A 170 3.16 -2.78 -3.44
C ASN A 170 2.65 -2.75 -4.89
N HIS A 171 2.68 -3.87 -5.59
CA HIS A 171 2.13 -3.95 -6.94
C HIS A 171 0.63 -3.63 -6.97
N LEU A 172 -0.16 -4.22 -6.09
CA LEU A 172 -1.61 -3.95 -6.00
C LEU A 172 -1.89 -2.50 -5.55
N ASP A 173 -1.06 -1.97 -4.65
CA ASP A 173 -1.19 -0.60 -4.16
C ASP A 173 -0.88 0.45 -5.24
N HIS A 174 0.05 0.19 -6.15
CA HIS A 174 0.28 1.06 -7.30
C HIS A 174 -0.99 1.23 -8.14
N HIS A 175 -1.70 0.15 -8.43
CA HIS A 175 -2.97 0.22 -9.13
C HIS A 175 -4.03 0.98 -8.32
N PHE A 176 -4.12 0.70 -7.01
CA PHE A 176 -5.04 1.42 -6.14
C PHE A 176 -4.74 2.93 -6.08
N MET A 177 -3.49 3.32 -5.87
CA MET A 177 -3.06 4.72 -5.87
C MET A 177 -3.35 5.41 -7.21
N LEU A 178 -3.10 4.72 -8.32
CA LEU A 178 -3.33 5.23 -9.67
C LEU A 178 -4.83 5.46 -9.93
N GLN A 179 -5.68 4.48 -9.65
CA GLN A 179 -7.13 4.59 -9.82
C GLN A 179 -7.75 5.62 -8.86
N ARG A 180 -7.23 5.75 -7.64
CA ARG A 180 -7.61 6.80 -6.70
C ARG A 180 -7.24 8.19 -7.23
N THR A 181 -6.06 8.35 -7.83
CA THR A 181 -5.63 9.60 -8.46
C THR A 181 -6.52 9.97 -9.65
N LEU A 182 -6.84 9.01 -10.50
CA LEU A 182 -7.76 9.22 -11.64
C LEU A 182 -9.16 9.58 -11.15
N SER A 183 -9.68 8.91 -10.14
CA SER A 183 -10.99 9.21 -9.57
C SER A 183 -11.07 10.66 -9.07
N ARG A 184 -10.01 11.18 -8.45
CA ARG A 184 -9.96 12.56 -7.96
C ARG A 184 -9.81 13.60 -9.07
N LYS A 185 -8.99 13.32 -10.09
CA LYS A 185 -8.64 14.31 -11.11
C LYS A 185 -9.59 14.31 -12.30
N VAL A 186 -10.14 13.15 -12.67
CA VAL A 186 -10.96 12.98 -13.87
C VAL A 186 -12.45 12.94 -13.55
N ASN A 187 -12.84 12.34 -12.42
CA ASN A 187 -14.25 12.13 -12.08
C ASN A 187 -14.86 13.24 -11.22
N ILE A 188 -14.26 14.42 -11.18
CA ILE A 188 -14.80 15.56 -10.43
C ILE A 188 -16.21 15.88 -10.93
N GLY A 189 -17.20 15.69 -10.05
CA GLY A 189 -18.62 16.00 -10.36
C GLY A 189 -19.42 14.90 -11.06
N THR A 190 -18.85 13.72 -11.26
CA THR A 190 -19.60 12.56 -11.77
C THR A 190 -20.00 11.66 -10.59
N ASN A 191 -21.30 11.48 -10.38
CA ASN A 191 -21.83 10.50 -9.39
C ASN A 191 -21.71 9.04 -9.89
N LYS A 192 -20.77 8.74 -10.78
CA LYS A 192 -20.58 7.37 -11.25
C LYS A 192 -19.56 6.66 -10.36
N PRO A 193 -19.89 5.47 -9.84
CA PRO A 193 -18.92 4.66 -9.12
C PRO A 193 -17.75 4.36 -10.07
N ASN A 194 -16.52 4.56 -9.58
CA ASN A 194 -15.34 4.17 -10.33
C ASN A 194 -15.13 2.66 -10.16
N THR A 195 -15.56 1.90 -11.17
CA THR A 195 -15.50 0.44 -11.20
C THR A 195 -14.07 -0.08 -11.04
N ASP A 196 -13.11 0.61 -11.66
CA ASP A 196 -11.71 0.19 -11.63
C ASP A 196 -11.13 0.40 -10.23
N LEU A 197 -11.45 1.52 -9.57
CA LEU A 197 -11.06 1.74 -8.17
C LEU A 197 -11.65 0.67 -7.25
N LEU A 198 -12.92 0.27 -7.46
CA LEU A 198 -13.55 -0.78 -6.64
C LEU A 198 -12.92 -2.14 -6.88
N SER A 199 -12.61 -2.48 -8.13
CA SER A 199 -11.95 -3.74 -8.48
C SER A 199 -10.58 -3.83 -7.81
N VAL A 200 -9.71 -2.83 -8.01
CA VAL A 200 -8.37 -2.85 -7.40
C VAL A 200 -8.41 -2.75 -5.88
N SER A 201 -9.42 -2.06 -5.31
CA SER A 201 -9.64 -2.02 -3.85
C SER A 201 -10.01 -3.40 -3.31
N ASN A 202 -10.85 -4.14 -4.03
CA ASN A 202 -11.22 -5.49 -3.63
C ASN A 202 -10.02 -6.45 -3.71
N ASP A 203 -9.24 -6.40 -4.79
CA ASP A 203 -8.08 -7.27 -4.96
C ASP A 203 -7.02 -7.05 -3.87
N LEU A 204 -6.71 -5.78 -3.59
CA LEU A 204 -5.77 -5.42 -2.53
C LEU A 204 -6.32 -5.79 -1.15
N PHE A 205 -7.61 -5.55 -0.89
CA PHE A 205 -8.23 -5.88 0.39
C PHE A 205 -8.30 -7.39 0.63
N GLN A 206 -8.66 -8.17 -0.39
CA GLN A 206 -8.70 -9.65 -0.27
C GLN A 206 -7.31 -10.22 0.02
N PHE A 207 -6.25 -9.65 -0.57
CA PHE A 207 -4.89 -10.07 -0.25
C PHE A 207 -4.53 -9.73 1.22
N VAL A 208 -4.92 -8.55 1.72
CA VAL A 208 -4.75 -8.21 3.14
C VAL A 208 -5.53 -9.15 4.06
N VAL A 209 -6.79 -9.50 3.72
CA VAL A 209 -7.59 -10.45 4.50
C VAL A 209 -6.93 -11.83 4.52
N MET A 210 -6.42 -12.30 3.39
CA MET A 210 -5.66 -13.54 3.31
C MET A 210 -4.43 -13.54 4.24
N MET A 211 -3.72 -12.41 4.34
CA MET A 211 -2.61 -12.25 5.30
C MET A 211 -3.12 -12.27 6.75
N VAL A 212 -4.29 -11.67 7.03
CA VAL A 212 -4.92 -11.68 8.35
C VAL A 212 -5.28 -13.11 8.78
N ASP A 213 -5.81 -13.91 7.87
CA ASP A 213 -6.14 -15.33 8.13
C ASP A 213 -4.89 -16.16 8.40
N ASN A 214 -3.76 -15.77 7.82
CA ASN A 214 -2.45 -16.43 7.97
C ASN A 214 -1.47 -15.68 8.88
N LYS A 215 -1.96 -14.82 9.78
CA LYS A 215 -1.15 -13.94 10.65
C LYS A 215 -0.10 -14.66 11.51
N ASP A 216 -0.27 -15.95 11.75
CA ASP A 216 0.68 -16.75 12.53
C ASP A 216 2.05 -16.84 11.87
N HIS A 217 2.13 -16.75 10.53
CA HIS A 217 3.39 -16.66 9.80
C HIS A 217 4.15 -15.35 10.06
N PHE A 218 3.47 -14.31 10.54
CA PHE A 218 4.02 -12.96 10.76
C PHE A 218 4.20 -12.61 12.23
N ARG A 219 4.22 -13.60 13.14
CA ARG A 219 4.34 -13.35 14.60
C ARG A 219 5.55 -12.52 14.98
N ASP A 220 6.67 -12.73 14.31
CA ASP A 220 7.93 -12.05 14.60
C ASP A 220 8.00 -10.65 13.92
N PHE A 221 7.03 -10.32 13.07
CA PHE A 221 6.98 -9.09 12.27
C PHE A 221 5.72 -8.27 12.56
N GLN A 222 5.33 -8.17 13.82
CA GLN A 222 4.07 -7.51 14.22
C GLN A 222 4.03 -6.03 13.86
N VAL A 223 5.18 -5.34 13.86
CA VAL A 223 5.28 -3.93 13.46
C VAL A 223 4.99 -3.79 11.97
N ASP A 224 5.64 -4.60 11.14
CA ASP A 224 5.43 -4.59 9.69
C ASP A 224 3.99 -4.98 9.35
N PHE A 225 3.45 -5.98 10.05
CA PHE A 225 2.07 -6.40 9.88
C PHE A 225 1.07 -5.29 10.23
N ALA A 226 1.27 -4.58 11.34
CA ALA A 226 0.43 -3.43 11.69
C ALA A 226 0.50 -2.31 10.63
N GLN A 227 1.69 -2.09 10.06
CA GLN A 227 1.88 -1.16 8.94
C GLN A 227 1.07 -1.55 7.71
N ILE A 228 1.07 -2.83 7.36
CA ILE A 228 0.29 -3.38 6.24
C ILE A 228 -1.20 -3.13 6.47
N LEU A 229 -1.71 -3.38 7.67
CA LEU A 229 -3.11 -3.13 8.01
C LEU A 229 -3.47 -1.65 7.85
N VAL A 230 -2.59 -0.74 8.28
CA VAL A 230 -2.82 0.72 8.21
C VAL A 230 -2.72 1.22 6.77
N LYS A 231 -1.67 0.88 6.05
CA LYS A 231 -1.35 1.47 4.74
C LYS A 231 -2.21 0.90 3.60
N HIS A 232 -2.48 -0.39 3.63
CA HIS A 232 -3.19 -1.09 2.54
C HIS A 232 -4.60 -1.51 2.95
N GLY A 233 -4.76 -2.04 4.18
CA GLY A 233 -6.02 -2.59 4.63
C GLY A 233 -7.10 -1.54 4.92
N ILE A 234 -6.79 -0.51 5.71
CA ILE A 234 -7.79 0.50 6.10
C ILE A 234 -8.33 1.29 4.89
N PRO A 235 -7.50 1.82 3.96
CA PRO A 235 -8.01 2.57 2.83
C PRO A 235 -8.92 1.75 1.92
N THR A 236 -8.54 0.52 1.62
CA THR A 236 -9.32 -0.36 0.74
C THR A 236 -10.59 -0.86 1.41
N ALA A 237 -10.52 -1.28 2.68
CA ALA A 237 -11.70 -1.66 3.46
C ALA A 237 -12.71 -0.51 3.57
N ALA A 238 -12.24 0.72 3.77
CA ALA A 238 -13.11 1.89 3.85
C ALA A 238 -13.78 2.19 2.49
N THR A 239 -13.04 2.07 1.37
CA THR A 239 -13.62 2.20 0.02
C THR A 239 -14.77 1.22 -0.20
N LEU A 240 -14.53 -0.05 0.10
CA LEU A 240 -15.52 -1.13 -0.07
C LEU A 240 -16.72 -0.97 0.88
N ALA A 241 -16.47 -0.59 2.13
CA ALA A 241 -17.53 -0.38 3.12
C ALA A 241 -18.47 0.76 2.73
N VAL A 242 -17.92 1.90 2.27
CA VAL A 242 -18.70 3.06 1.82
C VAL A 242 -19.53 2.70 0.59
N GLU A 243 -18.91 2.03 -0.39
CA GLU A 243 -19.64 1.61 -1.60
C GLU A 243 -20.74 0.61 -1.27
N LEU A 244 -20.49 -0.37 -0.40
CA LEU A 244 -21.52 -1.31 0.04
C LEU A 244 -22.71 -0.58 0.70
N LEU A 245 -22.43 0.40 1.57
CA LEU A 245 -23.47 1.22 2.18
C LEU A 245 -24.27 2.02 1.14
N HIS A 246 -23.58 2.54 0.10
CA HIS A 246 -24.22 3.24 -1.00
C HIS A 246 -25.16 2.31 -1.79
N GLN A 247 -24.70 1.11 -2.15
CA GLN A 247 -25.50 0.11 -2.86
C GLN A 247 -26.72 -0.33 -2.05
N GLU A 248 -26.64 -0.45 -0.72
CA GLU A 248 -27.74 -0.78 0.18
C GLU A 248 -28.78 0.35 0.27
N ARG A 249 -28.36 1.63 0.26
CA ARG A 249 -29.25 2.78 0.38
C ARG A 249 -29.96 3.14 -0.93
N TYR A 250 -29.33 2.85 -2.06
CA TYR A 250 -29.83 3.23 -3.38
C TYR A 250 -29.95 2.04 -4.33
N PRO A 251 -30.77 1.02 -3.98
CA PRO A 251 -30.88 -0.21 -4.78
C PRO A 251 -31.45 0.00 -6.17
N THR A 252 -32.24 1.08 -6.40
CA THR A 252 -32.81 1.41 -7.71
C THR A 252 -31.76 1.97 -8.68
N SER A 253 -30.66 2.51 -8.18
CA SER A 253 -29.50 2.85 -9.02
C SER A 253 -28.69 1.59 -9.38
N SER A 254 -28.93 0.47 -8.71
CA SER A 254 -28.16 -0.77 -8.81
C SER A 254 -28.34 -1.54 -10.09
N SER A 255 -29.44 -1.32 -10.86
CA SER A 255 -29.60 -1.95 -12.18
C SER A 255 -28.56 -1.48 -13.22
N ALA A 256 -27.76 -0.45 -12.88
CA ALA A 256 -26.65 0.06 -13.66
C ALA A 256 -25.30 -0.06 -12.94
N ILE A 257 -25.21 -0.80 -11.79
CA ILE A 257 -23.93 -0.97 -11.06
C ILE A 257 -23.02 -1.84 -11.90
N ALA A 258 -21.96 -1.22 -12.41
CA ALA A 258 -20.97 -1.92 -13.23
C ALA A 258 -20.08 -2.89 -12.39
N TYR A 259 -20.04 -2.72 -11.05
CA TYR A 259 -19.29 -3.59 -10.12
C TYR A 259 -20.14 -3.89 -8.87
N PRO A 260 -21.01 -4.94 -8.92
CA PRO A 260 -21.79 -5.31 -7.75
C PRO A 260 -20.92 -6.00 -6.69
N LEU A 261 -20.91 -5.46 -5.48
CA LEU A 261 -20.27 -6.11 -4.35
C LEU A 261 -21.14 -7.27 -3.83
N HIS A 262 -20.52 -8.43 -3.59
CA HIS A 262 -21.19 -9.53 -2.92
C HIS A 262 -21.37 -9.20 -1.43
N ARG A 263 -22.60 -8.77 -1.06
CA ARG A 263 -22.93 -8.27 0.28
C ARG A 263 -22.41 -9.17 1.41
N SER A 264 -22.72 -10.47 1.33
CA SER A 264 -22.33 -11.42 2.37
C SER A 264 -20.83 -11.52 2.57
N ASP A 265 -20.11 -11.69 1.46
CA ASP A 265 -18.66 -11.91 1.47
C ASP A 265 -17.92 -10.63 1.90
N THR A 266 -18.40 -9.47 1.42
CA THR A 266 -17.83 -8.17 1.79
C THR A 266 -18.02 -7.90 3.28
N ILE A 267 -19.22 -8.13 3.86
CA ILE A 267 -19.47 -7.96 5.29
C ILE A 267 -18.61 -8.92 6.11
N GLN A 268 -18.47 -10.17 5.68
CA GLN A 268 -17.64 -11.15 6.37
C GLN A 268 -16.16 -10.72 6.39
N SER A 269 -15.60 -10.36 5.25
CA SER A 269 -14.20 -9.91 5.13
C SER A 269 -13.95 -8.64 5.96
N LEU A 270 -14.85 -7.65 5.90
CA LEU A 270 -14.76 -6.43 6.70
C LEU A 270 -14.84 -6.74 8.21
N SER A 271 -15.69 -7.69 8.63
CA SER A 271 -15.82 -8.07 10.04
C SER A 271 -14.56 -8.75 10.58
N VAL A 272 -13.96 -9.65 9.80
CA VAL A 272 -12.67 -10.29 10.11
C VAL A 272 -11.58 -9.23 10.25
N PHE A 273 -11.51 -8.30 9.30
CA PHE A 273 -10.53 -7.22 9.31
C PHE A 273 -10.70 -6.30 10.52
N VAL A 274 -11.93 -5.87 10.85
CA VAL A 274 -12.25 -5.06 12.04
C VAL A 274 -11.81 -5.77 13.32
N SER A 275 -12.02 -7.08 13.42
CA SER A 275 -11.55 -7.88 14.55
C SER A 275 -10.01 -7.87 14.67
N CYS A 276 -9.32 -8.01 13.54
CA CYS A 276 -7.85 -7.97 13.49
C CYS A 276 -7.31 -6.60 13.91
N LEU A 277 -7.90 -5.49 13.43
CA LEU A 277 -7.52 -4.13 13.85
C LEU A 277 -7.65 -3.94 15.36
N GLY A 278 -8.69 -4.56 15.98
CA GLY A 278 -8.91 -4.52 17.43
C GLY A 278 -7.89 -5.33 18.24
N ALA A 279 -7.16 -6.25 17.62
CA ALA A 279 -6.15 -7.07 18.26
C ALA A 279 -4.76 -6.41 18.29
N VAL A 280 -4.55 -5.28 17.61
CA VAL A 280 -3.30 -4.53 17.64
C VAL A 280 -3.10 -3.92 19.03
N ARG A 281 -1.95 -4.22 19.65
CA ARG A 281 -1.68 -3.79 21.02
C ARG A 281 -1.61 -2.27 21.15
N PRO A 282 -2.04 -1.69 22.30
CA PRO A 282 -2.03 -0.24 22.53
C PRO A 282 -0.65 0.42 22.46
N ASP A 283 0.40 -0.34 22.79
CA ASP A 283 1.80 0.09 22.75
C ASP A 283 2.45 -0.06 21.37
N ALA A 284 1.77 -0.69 20.43
CA ALA A 284 2.29 -0.91 19.08
C ALA A 284 2.20 0.36 18.23
N SER A 285 3.22 0.56 17.38
CA SER A 285 3.18 1.57 16.31
C SER A 285 1.97 1.33 15.42
N GLY A 286 1.23 2.40 15.07
CA GLY A 286 0.01 2.29 14.25
C GLY A 286 -1.27 1.94 15.00
N HIS A 287 -1.23 1.67 16.32
CA HIS A 287 -2.43 1.33 17.11
C HIS A 287 -3.55 2.38 16.98
N ARG A 288 -3.22 3.68 17.08
CA ARG A 288 -4.23 4.76 16.94
C ARG A 288 -4.91 4.74 15.59
N SER A 289 -4.14 4.57 14.52
CA SER A 289 -4.68 4.46 13.15
C SER A 289 -5.56 3.22 13.00
N CYS A 290 -5.13 2.07 13.54
CA CYS A 290 -5.93 0.85 13.58
C CYS A 290 -7.25 1.05 14.35
N ASP A 291 -7.23 1.69 15.51
CA ASP A 291 -8.43 1.93 16.32
C ASP A 291 -9.40 2.90 15.62
N ARG A 292 -8.89 3.97 14.98
CA ARG A 292 -9.70 4.88 14.16
C ARG A 292 -10.35 4.16 12.97
N GLY A 293 -9.55 3.42 12.19
CA GLY A 293 -10.07 2.62 11.07
C GLY A 293 -11.10 1.60 11.51
N ARG A 294 -10.84 0.89 12.61
CA ARG A 294 -11.77 -0.04 13.24
C ARG A 294 -13.10 0.61 13.57
N LYS A 295 -13.10 1.75 14.28
CA LYS A 295 -14.31 2.49 14.67
C LYS A 295 -15.09 2.95 13.45
N PHE A 296 -14.42 3.44 12.43
CA PHE A 296 -15.06 3.89 11.19
C PHE A 296 -15.74 2.75 10.44
N ILE A 297 -15.01 1.68 10.12
CA ILE A 297 -15.55 0.55 9.38
C ILE A 297 -16.69 -0.11 10.17
N LYS A 298 -16.51 -0.27 11.50
CA LYS A 298 -17.56 -0.81 12.36
C LYS A 298 -18.84 0.03 12.30
N LYS A 299 -18.72 1.36 12.34
CA LYS A 299 -19.90 2.28 12.26
C LYS A 299 -20.64 2.07 10.94
N ILE A 300 -19.94 1.90 9.82
CA ILE A 300 -20.57 1.64 8.53
C ILE A 300 -21.25 0.26 8.53
N LEU A 301 -20.60 -0.78 9.05
CA LEU A 301 -21.18 -2.10 9.18
C LEU A 301 -22.45 -2.08 10.06
N ASP A 302 -22.44 -1.36 11.18
CA ASP A 302 -23.60 -1.20 12.04
C ASP A 302 -24.76 -0.50 11.29
N MET A 303 -24.48 0.46 10.41
CA MET A 303 -25.51 1.09 9.56
C MET A 303 -26.07 0.12 8.50
N ILE A 304 -25.20 -0.71 7.87
CA ILE A 304 -25.63 -1.72 6.88
C ILE A 304 -26.48 -2.80 7.54
N LEU A 305 -26.10 -3.27 8.72
CA LEU A 305 -26.78 -4.35 9.45
C LEU A 305 -28.03 -3.85 10.20
N GLY A 306 -28.03 -2.59 10.65
CA GLY A 306 -29.15 -1.97 11.35
C GLY A 306 -30.27 -1.45 10.45
N SER A 307 -30.07 -1.44 9.13
CA SER A 307 -31.11 -1.06 8.14
C SER A 307 -32.08 -2.21 7.94
N GLY A 308 -32.94 -2.49 8.96
CA GLY A 308 -34.20 -3.15 8.75
C GLY A 308 -35.12 -2.25 7.87
N PRO A 309 -36.22 -2.78 7.27
CA PRO A 309 -37.02 -2.05 6.30
C PRO A 309 -37.43 -0.68 6.85
N ALA A 310 -37.24 0.35 6.04
CA ALA A 310 -37.36 1.77 6.38
C ALA A 310 -38.54 2.09 7.29
N VAL A 311 -38.27 2.30 8.59
CA VAL A 311 -39.18 2.99 9.48
C VAL A 311 -38.80 4.45 9.40
N ALA A 312 -39.78 5.26 8.94
CA ALA A 312 -39.69 6.70 8.85
C ALA A 312 -39.29 7.30 10.23
N PHE A 313 -38.10 7.85 10.34
CA PHE A 313 -37.65 8.56 11.54
C PHE A 313 -38.22 9.96 11.55
N SER A 314 -39.15 10.21 12.50
CA SER A 314 -39.48 11.54 12.95
C SER A 314 -38.32 12.08 13.81
N PRO A 315 -37.99 13.38 13.71
CA PRO A 315 -36.89 13.95 14.47
C PRO A 315 -37.34 14.15 15.93
N GLN A 316 -36.81 13.35 16.85
CA GLN A 316 -36.86 13.68 18.26
C GLN A 316 -35.51 14.14 18.76
N ASN A 317 -35.48 15.36 19.25
CA ASN A 317 -34.40 16.00 19.99
C ASN A 317 -33.96 15.12 21.17
N SER A 318 -32.67 14.87 21.28
CA SER A 318 -32.06 14.64 22.58
C SER A 318 -30.61 15.13 22.58
N ASP A 319 -30.37 15.94 23.60
CA ASP A 319 -29.21 16.75 23.90
C ASP A 319 -27.92 15.99 24.19
N ASN A 320 -26.81 16.71 23.92
CA ASN A 320 -25.52 16.68 24.61
C ASN A 320 -24.63 15.46 24.51
N SER A 321 -23.69 15.53 23.53
CA SER A 321 -22.31 15.25 23.82
C SER A 321 -21.43 16.13 22.91
N ASN A 322 -20.82 17.14 23.53
CA ASN A 322 -19.81 18.02 22.95
C ASN A 322 -18.52 17.22 22.81
N ASP A 323 -18.36 16.52 21.68
CA ASP A 323 -17.07 16.08 21.17
C ASP A 323 -16.88 16.78 19.82
N PRO A 324 -16.01 17.79 19.71
CA PRO A 324 -15.90 18.62 18.50
C PRO A 324 -15.40 17.86 17.27
N MET A 325 -14.96 16.61 17.41
CA MET A 325 -14.36 15.82 16.34
C MET A 325 -15.33 14.90 15.59
N PHE A 326 -16.58 14.76 16.09
CA PHE A 326 -17.62 13.89 15.52
C PHE A 326 -18.95 14.59 15.23
N GLY A 327 -18.96 15.93 15.28
CA GLY A 327 -20.13 16.79 15.08
C GLY A 327 -20.54 16.92 13.62
N ALA A 328 -21.29 15.98 13.14
CA ALA A 328 -22.49 16.10 12.29
C ALA A 328 -22.56 16.90 11.00
N PRO A 329 -21.67 17.07 10.03
CA PRO A 329 -22.15 17.13 8.65
C PRO A 329 -21.97 15.82 7.89
N LEU A 330 -21.27 14.83 8.43
CA LEU A 330 -20.85 13.60 7.71
C LEU A 330 -21.98 12.63 7.34
N LEU A 331 -23.22 12.87 7.73
CA LEU A 331 -24.32 11.91 7.56
C LEU A 331 -25.61 12.48 6.97
N GLN A 332 -25.66 13.76 6.56
CA GLN A 332 -26.89 14.35 6.02
C GLN A 332 -27.05 14.21 4.50
N SER A 333 -26.00 13.91 3.74
CA SER A 333 -26.15 13.52 2.34
C SER A 333 -25.18 12.38 2.03
N ALA A 334 -25.72 11.21 1.73
CA ALA A 334 -24.95 10.04 1.32
C ALA A 334 -24.35 10.18 -0.10
N GLY A 335 -24.49 11.36 -0.72
CA GLY A 335 -23.90 11.72 -2.01
C GLY A 335 -22.66 12.59 -1.90
N ASP A 336 -22.36 13.19 -0.74
CA ASP A 336 -21.33 14.20 -0.58
C ASP A 336 -20.28 13.87 0.49
N VAL A 337 -20.25 12.67 1.01
CA VAL A 337 -19.13 12.28 1.85
C VAL A 337 -17.98 12.01 0.91
N ASP A 338 -17.18 13.04 0.69
CA ASP A 338 -15.83 12.87 0.19
C ASP A 338 -15.05 12.09 1.25
N TYR A 339 -15.25 10.76 1.19
CA TYR A 339 -14.57 9.78 2.03
C TYR A 339 -13.06 9.91 1.84
N VAL A 340 -12.64 10.41 0.69
CA VAL A 340 -11.27 10.75 0.35
C VAL A 340 -10.81 11.94 1.17
N GLN A 341 -11.64 12.98 1.31
CA GLN A 341 -11.39 14.12 2.19
C GLN A 341 -11.38 13.70 3.66
N TRP A 342 -12.17 12.69 4.04
CA TRP A 342 -12.10 12.09 5.37
C TRP A 342 -10.81 11.31 5.62
N LEU A 343 -10.35 10.50 4.65
CA LEU A 343 -9.06 9.82 4.72
C LEU A 343 -7.90 10.82 4.75
N GLU A 344 -8.01 11.94 4.07
CA GLU A 344 -7.03 13.04 4.09
C GLU A 344 -7.08 13.87 5.36
N GLY A 345 -8.27 14.07 5.91
CA GLY A 345 -8.48 14.74 7.20
C GLY A 345 -8.14 13.88 8.41
N MET A 346 -7.83 12.59 8.22
CA MET A 346 -7.18 11.81 9.26
C MET A 346 -5.75 12.32 9.40
N GLU A 347 -5.50 13.12 10.44
CA GLU A 347 -4.15 13.37 10.93
C GLU A 347 -3.52 12.03 11.27
N TRP A 348 -2.78 11.49 10.31
CA TRP A 348 -1.94 10.33 10.50
C TRP A 348 -0.84 10.78 11.43
N ASP A 349 -0.80 10.25 12.63
CA ASP A 349 0.09 10.64 13.73
C ASP A 349 1.56 10.63 13.26
N GLN A 350 2.09 11.79 12.87
CA GLN A 350 3.50 11.95 12.49
C GLN A 350 4.44 11.66 13.67
N ASP A 351 3.95 11.78 14.91
CA ASP A 351 4.78 11.67 16.11
C ASP A 351 5.15 10.22 16.50
N SER A 352 4.45 9.21 15.96
CA SER A 352 4.72 7.81 16.31
C SER A 352 5.89 7.18 15.55
N TRP A 353 6.42 7.85 14.52
CA TRP A 353 7.43 7.29 13.61
C TRP A 353 8.86 7.76 13.88
N ILE A 354 9.05 8.82 14.67
CA ILE A 354 10.36 9.49 14.86
C ILE A 354 11.10 8.98 16.12
N ASN A 355 10.46 8.24 16.98
CA ASN A 355 11.10 7.71 18.21
C ASN A 355 11.70 6.32 18.00
N PHE A 356 12.76 6.23 17.21
CA PHE A 356 13.78 5.20 17.36
C PHE A 356 14.84 5.73 18.34
N ASN A 357 14.61 5.50 19.63
CA ASN A 357 15.67 5.47 20.65
C ASN A 357 15.97 4.01 20.99
#